data_4bc2f7feb83daac88d48117a05fdd3f4
#
_entry.id   4bc2f7feb83daac88d48117a05fdd3f4
#
_cell.length_a   1.000
_cell.length_b   1.000
_cell.length_c   1.000
_cell.angle_alpha   90.00
_cell.angle_beta   90.00
_cell.angle_gamma   90.00
#
_symmetry.space_group_name_H-M   'P 1'
#
loop_
_entity.id
_entity.type
_entity.pdbx_description
1 polymer ?
#
loop_
_entity_poly.entity_id
_entity_poly.type
_entity_poly.pdbx_seq_one_letter_code
_entity_poly.pdbx_strand_id
1 'polypeptide(L)'
;GICDVQHHLAAAKAVDQIFGFDDYEILPAAYRMREIMNWGSYMHSHALHFYFLAAPDLIIPNGTRKTRNVFQVIKDMPEIALQAINIRRNGLEMVRKIGGRPIHPTSSTPGGISTELDADTQKDLLERAKQNVELAQATLDLAIPVFEENIDLIASLGNFGDTRHCGTVKPDGTWDVYNGNIR
;
A
#
# COMPACT_ATOMS: atom_id res chain seq x y z
N GLY A 1 -2.02 1.37 -14.43
CA GLY A 1 -0.97 0.57 -13.81
C GLY A 1 -1.35 0.06 -12.43
N ILE A 2 -0.45 -0.64 -11.79
CA ILE A 2 -0.69 -1.23 -10.46
C ILE A 2 -0.68 -0.16 -9.36
N CYS A 3 0.12 0.89 -9.53
CA CYS A 3 0.30 1.99 -8.58
C CYS A 3 -0.48 3.26 -9.02
N ASP A 4 -1.70 3.08 -9.44
CA ASP A 4 -2.57 4.12 -10.00
C ASP A 4 -2.87 5.26 -9.01
N VAL A 5 -3.02 4.97 -7.73
CA VAL A 5 -3.24 5.99 -6.69
C VAL A 5 -2.02 6.91 -6.56
N GLN A 6 -0.81 6.34 -6.51
CA GLN A 6 0.43 7.13 -6.40
C GLN A 6 0.64 8.01 -7.64
N HIS A 7 0.37 7.48 -8.84
CA HIS A 7 0.40 8.27 -10.06
C HIS A 7 -0.63 9.39 -10.07
N HIS A 8 -1.86 9.11 -9.61
CA HIS A 8 -2.92 10.11 -9.48
C HIS A 8 -2.52 11.23 -8.50
N LEU A 9 -1.99 10.86 -7.32
CA LEU A 9 -1.55 11.83 -6.32
C LEU A 9 -0.35 12.65 -6.78
N ALA A 10 0.63 12.01 -7.41
CA ALA A 10 1.78 12.73 -7.97
C ALA A 10 1.35 13.75 -9.04
N ALA A 11 0.43 13.36 -9.93
CA ALA A 11 -0.13 14.27 -10.91
C ALA A 11 -0.93 15.41 -10.26
N ALA A 12 -1.75 15.11 -9.24
CA ALA A 12 -2.50 16.11 -8.51
C ALA A 12 -1.57 17.12 -7.82
N LYS A 13 -0.52 16.66 -7.15
CA LYS A 13 0.48 17.53 -6.50
C LYS A 13 1.24 18.37 -7.51
N ALA A 14 1.57 17.84 -8.67
CA ALA A 14 2.21 18.62 -9.74
C ALA A 14 1.29 19.75 -10.24
N VAL A 15 -0.01 19.46 -10.38
CA VAL A 15 -1.02 20.46 -10.78
C VAL A 15 -1.22 21.50 -9.68
N ASP A 16 -1.27 21.08 -8.40
CA ASP A 16 -1.35 22.00 -7.26
C ASP A 16 -0.21 23.04 -7.33
N GLN A 17 1.01 22.60 -7.57
CA GLN A 17 2.18 23.48 -7.73
C GLN A 17 2.05 24.46 -8.92
N ILE A 18 1.51 24.01 -10.05
CA ILE A 18 1.27 24.88 -11.22
C ILE A 18 0.29 26.01 -10.89
N PHE A 19 -0.71 25.73 -10.07
CA PHE A 19 -1.71 26.72 -9.62
C PHE A 19 -1.25 27.53 -8.40
N GLY A 20 -0.06 27.28 -7.89
CA GLY A 20 0.51 27.98 -6.73
C GLY A 20 -0.02 27.49 -5.39
N PHE A 21 -0.73 26.37 -5.33
CA PHE A 21 -1.11 25.73 -4.07
C PHE A 21 0.08 24.97 -3.51
N ASP A 22 0.57 25.37 -2.37
CA ASP A 22 1.48 24.57 -1.59
C ASP A 22 0.73 23.67 -0.58
N ASP A 23 1.46 22.81 0.12
CA ASP A 23 0.85 21.88 1.08
C ASP A 23 0.14 22.59 2.25
N TYR A 24 0.36 23.88 2.47
CA TYR A 24 -0.28 24.67 3.51
C TYR A 24 -1.57 25.37 3.04
N GLU A 25 -1.72 25.53 1.74
CA GLU A 25 -2.90 26.18 1.13
C GLU A 25 -4.01 25.17 0.81
N ILE A 26 -3.66 23.88 0.75
CA ILE A 26 -4.64 22.79 0.61
C ILE A 26 -5.39 22.66 1.94
N LEU A 27 -6.71 22.60 1.87
CA LEU A 27 -7.55 22.37 3.06
C LEU A 27 -7.06 21.13 3.83
N PRO A 28 -6.82 21.22 5.15
CA PRO A 28 -6.29 20.12 5.94
C PRO A 28 -7.08 18.81 5.80
N ALA A 29 -8.41 18.91 5.65
CA ALA A 29 -9.26 17.75 5.41
C ALA A 29 -8.94 17.06 4.07
N ALA A 30 -8.82 17.84 2.99
CA ALA A 30 -8.48 17.30 1.66
C ALA A 30 -7.09 16.66 1.65
N TYR A 31 -6.13 17.30 2.30
CA TYR A 31 -4.79 16.75 2.50
C TYR A 31 -4.84 15.37 3.19
N ARG A 32 -5.53 15.28 4.33
CA ARG A 32 -5.67 14.02 5.07
C ARG A 32 -6.42 12.96 4.29
N MET A 33 -7.43 13.30 3.53
CA MET A 33 -8.15 12.36 2.68
C MET A 33 -7.25 11.78 1.57
N ARG A 34 -6.45 12.61 0.92
CA ARG A 34 -5.44 12.16 -0.06
C ARG A 34 -4.42 11.22 0.59
N GLU A 35 -3.95 11.56 1.79
CA GLU A 35 -3.01 10.73 2.56
C GLU A 35 -3.63 9.37 2.93
N ILE A 36 -4.88 9.33 3.40
CA ILE A 36 -5.61 8.08 3.71
C ILE A 36 -5.79 7.22 2.45
N MET A 37 -6.11 7.84 1.31
CA MET A 37 -6.22 7.14 0.03
C MET A 37 -4.87 6.50 -0.37
N ASN A 38 -3.77 7.22 -0.17
CA ASN A 38 -2.43 6.69 -0.39
C ASN A 38 -2.13 5.48 0.51
N TRP A 39 -2.41 5.56 1.80
CA TRP A 39 -2.24 4.43 2.72
C TRP A 39 -3.12 3.24 2.38
N GLY A 40 -4.38 3.46 1.96
CA GLY A 40 -5.25 2.41 1.44
C GLY A 40 -4.63 1.66 0.26
N SER A 41 -4.01 2.38 -0.66
CA SER A 41 -3.29 1.80 -1.78
C SER A 41 -2.06 1.00 -1.35
N TYR A 42 -1.27 1.50 -0.40
CA TYR A 42 -0.13 0.74 0.15
C TYR A 42 -0.59 -0.58 0.78
N MET A 43 -1.61 -0.55 1.62
CA MET A 43 -2.12 -1.77 2.27
C MET A 43 -2.52 -2.84 1.26
N HIS A 44 -3.35 -2.47 0.27
CA HIS A 44 -3.79 -3.45 -0.73
C HIS A 44 -2.66 -3.94 -1.62
N SER A 45 -1.72 -3.07 -1.98
CA SER A 45 -0.59 -3.41 -2.83
C SER A 45 0.43 -4.30 -2.13
N HIS A 46 0.79 -3.99 -0.89
CA HIS A 46 1.70 -4.81 -0.09
C HIS A 46 1.12 -6.20 0.19
N ALA A 47 -0.16 -6.29 0.52
CA ALA A 47 -0.83 -7.57 0.69
C ALA A 47 -0.84 -8.39 -0.62
N LEU A 48 -1.05 -7.74 -1.78
CA LEU A 48 -0.93 -8.40 -3.07
C LEU A 48 0.48 -8.95 -3.27
N HIS A 49 1.50 -8.13 -3.09
CA HIS A 49 2.88 -8.55 -3.32
C HIS A 49 3.27 -9.68 -2.37
N PHE A 50 3.08 -9.49 -1.07
CA PHE A 50 3.49 -10.48 -0.08
C PHE A 50 2.76 -11.81 -0.29
N TYR A 51 1.44 -11.83 -0.23
CA TYR A 51 0.69 -13.09 -0.20
C TYR A 51 0.58 -13.80 -1.54
N PHE A 52 0.52 -13.06 -2.65
CA PHE A 52 0.27 -13.65 -3.96
C PHE A 52 1.52 -13.83 -4.81
N LEU A 53 2.57 -13.03 -4.56
CA LEU A 53 3.78 -13.05 -5.38
C LEU A 53 4.98 -13.62 -4.63
N ALA A 54 5.24 -13.19 -3.39
CA ALA A 54 6.44 -13.58 -2.65
C ALA A 54 6.23 -14.82 -1.75
N ALA A 55 5.17 -14.83 -0.95
CA ALA A 55 4.94 -15.87 0.05
C ALA A 55 4.89 -17.30 -0.51
N PRO A 56 4.31 -17.59 -1.69
CA PRO A 56 4.29 -18.96 -2.20
C PRO A 56 5.67 -19.59 -2.35
N ASP A 57 6.67 -18.80 -2.72
CA ASP A 57 8.05 -19.31 -2.85
C ASP A 57 8.73 -19.56 -1.50
N LEU A 58 8.33 -18.84 -0.47
CA LEU A 58 8.89 -18.93 0.88
C LEU A 58 8.15 -19.94 1.76
N ILE A 59 6.83 -19.99 1.66
CA ILE A 59 5.99 -20.87 2.51
C ILE A 59 5.94 -22.30 1.97
N ILE A 60 6.17 -22.50 0.67
CA ILE A 60 6.19 -23.81 0.01
C ILE A 60 7.57 -24.06 -0.61
N PRO A 61 8.67 -24.04 0.17
CA PRO A 61 10.03 -24.08 -0.38
C PRO A 61 10.34 -25.36 -1.14
N ASN A 62 9.75 -26.49 -0.73
CA ASN A 62 9.91 -27.81 -1.36
C ASN A 62 8.89 -28.08 -2.45
N GLY A 63 8.06 -27.11 -2.78
CA GLY A 63 7.07 -27.24 -3.84
C GLY A 63 7.70 -27.26 -5.23
N THR A 64 7.08 -27.99 -6.14
CA THR A 64 7.41 -27.93 -7.56
C THR A 64 6.95 -26.62 -8.18
N ARG A 65 7.42 -26.28 -9.38
CA ARG A 65 6.93 -25.11 -10.13
C ARG A 65 5.40 -25.10 -10.29
N LYS A 66 4.74 -26.27 -10.28
CA LYS A 66 3.28 -26.41 -10.39
C LYS A 66 2.56 -26.13 -9.07
N THR A 67 3.21 -26.31 -7.94
CA THR A 67 2.63 -26.20 -6.59
C THR A 67 3.05 -24.95 -5.84
N ARG A 68 4.17 -24.31 -6.21
CA ARG A 68 4.58 -23.02 -5.63
C ARG A 68 3.81 -21.86 -6.27
N ASN A 69 2.57 -21.72 -5.89
CA ASN A 69 1.71 -20.64 -6.38
C ASN A 69 0.58 -20.34 -5.38
N VAL A 70 -0.09 -19.22 -5.58
CA VAL A 70 -1.18 -18.75 -4.72
C VAL A 70 -2.35 -19.73 -4.62
N PHE A 71 -2.65 -20.49 -5.66
CA PHE A 71 -3.76 -21.46 -5.64
C PHE A 71 -3.48 -22.62 -4.67
N GLN A 72 -2.21 -23.02 -4.56
CA GLN A 72 -1.83 -24.02 -3.59
C GLN A 72 -1.89 -23.45 -2.16
N VAL A 73 -1.47 -22.19 -1.96
CA VAL A 73 -1.63 -21.50 -0.65
C VAL A 73 -3.09 -21.43 -0.25
N ILE A 74 -3.99 -21.06 -1.17
CA ILE A 74 -5.44 -21.04 -0.90
C ILE A 74 -5.97 -22.41 -0.48
N LYS A 75 -5.48 -23.46 -1.12
CA LYS A 75 -5.90 -24.83 -0.84
C LYS A 75 -5.41 -25.36 0.50
N ASP A 76 -4.14 -25.13 0.80
CA ASP A 76 -3.46 -25.71 1.96
C ASP A 76 -3.59 -24.83 3.21
N MET A 77 -3.73 -23.50 3.02
CA MET A 77 -3.75 -22.49 4.07
C MET A 77 -4.89 -21.47 3.83
N PRO A 78 -6.15 -21.88 3.84
CA PRO A 78 -7.28 -21.01 3.49
C PRO A 78 -7.42 -19.80 4.41
N GLU A 79 -6.99 -19.90 5.67
CA GLU A 79 -7.05 -18.80 6.63
C GLU A 79 -6.07 -17.66 6.25
N ILE A 80 -4.86 -18.01 5.80
CA ILE A 80 -3.88 -17.05 5.31
C ILE A 80 -4.40 -16.36 4.04
N ALA A 81 -5.01 -17.13 3.14
CA ALA A 81 -5.61 -16.57 1.94
C ALA A 81 -6.76 -15.60 2.27
N LEU A 82 -7.60 -15.93 3.24
CA LEU A 82 -8.69 -15.05 3.70
C LEU A 82 -8.15 -13.77 4.34
N GLN A 83 -7.09 -13.86 5.14
CA GLN A 83 -6.39 -12.72 5.72
C GLN A 83 -5.90 -11.77 4.63
N ALA A 84 -5.22 -12.30 3.61
CA ALA A 84 -4.75 -11.53 2.46
C ALA A 84 -5.89 -10.79 1.74
N ILE A 85 -7.01 -11.49 1.50
CA ILE A 85 -8.19 -10.92 0.85
C ILE A 85 -8.78 -9.78 1.69
N ASN A 86 -8.84 -9.94 3.02
CA ASN A 86 -9.40 -8.93 3.91
C ASN A 86 -8.55 -7.67 3.95
N ILE A 87 -7.22 -7.77 4.06
CA ILE A 87 -6.31 -6.60 4.01
C ILE A 87 -6.50 -5.86 2.69
N ARG A 88 -6.50 -6.59 1.57
CA ARG A 88 -6.69 -5.99 0.25
C ARG A 88 -8.03 -5.30 0.11
N ARG A 89 -9.11 -5.96 0.52
CA ARG A 89 -10.46 -5.41 0.46
C ARG A 89 -10.57 -4.13 1.27
N ASN A 90 -10.05 -4.10 2.48
CA ASN A 90 -10.09 -2.91 3.32
C ASN A 90 -9.31 -1.75 2.70
N GLY A 91 -8.11 -1.99 2.16
CA GLY A 91 -7.34 -0.97 1.46
C GLY A 91 -8.05 -0.44 0.20
N LEU A 92 -8.62 -1.32 -0.62
CA LEU A 92 -9.38 -0.93 -1.81
C LEU A 92 -10.66 -0.15 -1.47
N GLU A 93 -11.35 -0.48 -0.37
CA GLU A 93 -12.50 0.30 0.10
C GLU A 93 -12.10 1.71 0.56
N MET A 94 -10.94 1.88 1.20
CA MET A 94 -10.41 3.20 1.50
C MET A 94 -10.20 4.02 0.21
N VAL A 95 -9.55 3.43 -0.78
CA VAL A 95 -9.34 4.09 -2.07
C VAL A 95 -10.67 4.40 -2.74
N ARG A 96 -11.61 3.45 -2.76
CA ARG A 96 -12.92 3.62 -3.41
C ARG A 96 -13.75 4.76 -2.78
N LYS A 97 -13.82 4.79 -1.45
CA LYS A 97 -14.65 5.78 -0.74
C LYS A 97 -14.11 7.19 -0.86
N ILE A 98 -12.80 7.35 -0.90
CA ILE A 98 -12.15 8.65 -1.04
C ILE A 98 -11.93 9.02 -2.51
N GLY A 99 -11.45 8.08 -3.29
CA GLY A 99 -11.07 8.28 -4.69
C GLY A 99 -12.22 8.16 -5.70
N GLY A 100 -13.42 7.75 -5.23
CA GLY A 100 -14.58 7.49 -6.08
C GLY A 100 -14.57 6.13 -6.76
N ARG A 101 -13.39 5.52 -6.93
CA ARG A 101 -13.17 4.20 -7.53
C ARG A 101 -12.06 3.46 -6.80
N PRO A 102 -12.10 2.12 -6.75
CA PRO A 102 -11.03 1.33 -6.13
C PRO A 102 -9.74 1.30 -6.97
N ILE A 103 -9.84 1.54 -8.28
CA ILE A 103 -8.75 1.58 -9.25
C ILE A 103 -8.93 2.83 -10.11
N HIS A 104 -7.85 3.55 -10.39
CA HIS A 104 -7.84 4.83 -11.09
C HIS A 104 -8.75 5.88 -10.42
N PRO A 105 -8.44 6.31 -9.18
CA PRO A 105 -9.21 7.34 -8.50
C PRO A 105 -9.22 8.64 -9.31
N THR A 106 -10.26 9.45 -9.11
CA THR A 106 -10.46 10.70 -9.86
C THR A 106 -10.82 11.89 -8.98
N SER A 107 -10.73 11.73 -7.67
CA SER A 107 -11.25 12.70 -6.72
C SER A 107 -10.33 13.87 -6.40
N SER A 108 -9.02 13.77 -6.61
CA SER A 108 -8.11 14.89 -6.36
C SER A 108 -8.29 15.96 -7.41
N THR A 109 -8.57 17.17 -6.95
CA THR A 109 -8.72 18.39 -7.78
C THR A 109 -7.64 19.38 -7.38
N PRO A 110 -7.30 20.38 -8.23
CA PRO A 110 -6.35 21.41 -7.85
C PRO A 110 -6.73 22.07 -6.51
N GLY A 111 -5.80 22.10 -5.57
CA GLY A 111 -5.98 22.65 -4.23
C GLY A 111 -6.91 21.84 -3.30
N GLY A 112 -7.38 20.64 -3.72
CA GLY A 112 -8.35 19.95 -2.89
C GLY A 112 -8.72 18.53 -3.31
N ILE A 113 -9.92 18.13 -2.91
CA ILE A 113 -10.52 16.85 -3.23
C ILE A 113 -12.03 17.04 -3.44
N SER A 114 -12.60 16.38 -4.45
CA SER A 114 -14.02 16.52 -4.81
C SER A 114 -14.96 15.61 -4.03
N THR A 115 -14.42 14.68 -3.25
CA THR A 115 -15.22 13.75 -2.45
C THR A 115 -15.51 14.35 -1.08
N GLU A 116 -16.76 14.27 -0.65
CA GLU A 116 -17.16 14.55 0.72
C GLU A 116 -17.07 13.27 1.56
N LEU A 117 -16.61 13.40 2.79
CA LEU A 117 -16.50 12.30 3.75
C LEU A 117 -17.49 12.51 4.88
N ASP A 118 -18.63 11.81 4.83
CA ASP A 118 -19.63 11.83 5.91
C ASP A 118 -19.16 11.04 7.15
N ALA A 119 -19.84 11.24 8.26
CA ALA A 119 -19.49 10.64 9.56
C ALA A 119 -19.56 9.11 9.53
N ASP A 120 -20.50 8.52 8.81
CA ASP A 120 -20.65 7.07 8.71
C ASP A 120 -19.51 6.45 7.90
N THR A 121 -19.16 7.10 6.80
CA THR A 121 -18.00 6.69 5.99
C THR A 121 -16.71 6.83 6.78
N GLN A 122 -16.53 7.93 7.53
CA GLN A 122 -15.36 8.11 8.39
C GLN A 122 -15.25 6.99 9.44
N LYS A 123 -16.36 6.62 10.07
CA LYS A 123 -16.42 5.54 11.05
C LYS A 123 -16.06 4.18 10.40
N ASP A 124 -16.62 3.86 9.24
CA ASP A 124 -16.31 2.61 8.52
C ASP A 124 -14.82 2.55 8.13
N LEU A 125 -14.23 3.65 7.64
CA LEU A 125 -12.81 3.69 7.31
C LEU A 125 -11.92 3.48 8.54
N LEU A 126 -12.30 4.05 9.69
CA LEU A 126 -11.58 3.85 10.94
C LEU A 126 -11.61 2.38 11.40
N GLU A 127 -12.77 1.74 11.32
CA GLU A 127 -12.90 0.32 11.69
C GLU A 127 -12.09 -0.58 10.75
N ARG A 128 -12.06 -0.31 9.46
CA ARG A 128 -11.20 -1.02 8.49
C ARG A 128 -9.72 -0.83 8.76
N ALA A 129 -9.32 0.39 9.16
CA ALA A 129 -7.94 0.67 9.52
C ALA A 129 -7.52 -0.14 10.77
N LYS A 130 -8.36 -0.20 11.80
CA LYS A 130 -8.12 -1.01 13.01
C LYS A 130 -7.99 -2.50 12.67
N GLN A 131 -8.92 -3.04 11.88
CA GLN A 131 -8.84 -4.42 11.41
C GLN A 131 -7.55 -4.70 10.66
N ASN A 132 -7.09 -3.76 9.80
CA ASN A 132 -5.86 -3.94 9.07
C ASN A 132 -4.61 -3.90 9.97
N VAL A 133 -4.62 -3.20 11.11
CA VAL A 133 -3.53 -3.27 12.10
C VAL A 133 -3.41 -4.68 12.66
N GLU A 134 -4.52 -5.29 13.07
CA GLU A 134 -4.55 -6.66 13.59
C GLU A 134 -4.08 -7.68 12.53
N LEU A 135 -4.59 -7.56 11.31
CA LEU A 135 -4.22 -8.43 10.20
C LEU A 135 -2.75 -8.25 9.78
N ALA A 136 -2.23 -7.02 9.85
CA ALA A 136 -0.82 -6.74 9.58
C ALA A 136 0.10 -7.35 10.64
N GLN A 137 -0.30 -7.29 11.93
CA GLN A 137 0.45 -7.95 12.99
C GLN A 137 0.51 -9.46 12.75
N ALA A 138 -0.63 -10.10 12.45
CA ALA A 138 -0.65 -11.52 12.13
C ALA A 138 0.18 -11.85 10.87
N THR A 139 0.30 -10.92 9.92
CA THR A 139 1.19 -11.07 8.75
C THR A 139 2.66 -11.06 9.16
N LEU A 140 3.05 -10.17 10.08
CA LEU A 140 4.41 -10.11 10.61
C LEU A 140 4.77 -11.37 11.41
N ASP A 141 3.85 -11.85 12.24
CA ASP A 141 4.02 -13.05 13.04
C ASP A 141 4.24 -14.29 12.14
N LEU A 142 3.61 -14.32 10.97
CA LEU A 142 3.83 -15.34 9.94
C LEU A 142 5.16 -15.14 9.19
N ALA A 143 5.47 -13.89 8.83
CA ALA A 143 6.56 -13.58 7.92
C ALA A 143 7.94 -13.64 8.60
N ILE A 144 8.06 -13.17 9.83
CA ILE A 144 9.34 -13.06 10.52
C ILE A 144 10.06 -14.42 10.62
N PRO A 145 9.45 -15.51 11.11
CA PRO A 145 10.11 -16.81 11.17
C PRO A 145 10.55 -17.31 9.79
N VAL A 146 9.70 -17.13 8.77
CA VAL A 146 10.00 -17.55 7.40
C VAL A 146 11.19 -16.78 6.82
N PHE A 147 11.28 -15.47 7.10
CA PHE A 147 12.42 -14.65 6.68
C PHE A 147 13.70 -15.03 7.42
N GLU A 148 13.63 -15.29 8.72
CA GLU A 148 14.80 -15.73 9.52
C GLU A 148 15.36 -17.05 9.03
N GLU A 149 14.50 -18.02 8.69
CA GLU A 149 14.90 -19.31 8.11
C GLU A 149 15.53 -19.18 6.71
N ASN A 150 15.22 -18.13 5.97
CA ASN A 150 15.67 -17.93 4.59
C ASN A 150 16.57 -16.69 4.43
N ILE A 151 17.17 -16.20 5.51
CA ILE A 151 17.87 -14.92 5.53
C ILE A 151 19.02 -14.84 4.50
N ASP A 152 19.78 -15.89 4.33
CA ASP A 152 20.92 -15.93 3.38
C ASP A 152 20.42 -15.86 1.93
N LEU A 153 19.33 -16.55 1.62
CA LEU A 153 18.70 -16.48 0.31
C LEU A 153 18.18 -15.06 0.05
N ILE A 154 17.45 -14.49 1.01
CA ILE A 154 16.85 -13.15 0.88
C ILE A 154 17.93 -12.09 0.75
N ALA A 155 19.02 -12.17 1.52
CA ALA A 155 20.16 -11.27 1.43
C ALA A 155 20.88 -11.32 0.07
N SER A 156 20.80 -12.45 -0.63
CA SER A 156 21.39 -12.61 -1.97
C SER A 156 20.50 -12.07 -3.10
N LEU A 157 19.19 -11.88 -2.84
CA LEU A 157 18.23 -11.40 -3.84
C LEU A 157 18.39 -9.90 -4.09
N GLY A 158 18.30 -9.50 -5.35
CA GLY A 158 18.33 -8.10 -5.72
C GLY A 158 19.71 -7.42 -5.64
N ASN A 159 20.77 -8.16 -5.38
CA ASN A 159 22.13 -7.61 -5.33
C ASN A 159 22.73 -7.58 -6.74
N PHE A 160 22.51 -6.47 -7.45
CA PHE A 160 22.97 -6.25 -8.83
C PHE A 160 24.22 -5.37 -8.92
N GLY A 161 24.99 -5.25 -7.84
CA GLY A 161 26.16 -4.36 -7.75
C GLY A 161 25.83 -2.94 -7.32
N ASP A 162 26.73 -2.01 -7.55
CA ASP A 162 26.58 -0.61 -7.15
C ASP A 162 25.49 0.09 -7.99
N THR A 163 24.33 0.27 -7.41
CA THR A 163 23.23 1.03 -8.00
C THR A 163 23.00 2.34 -7.24
N ARG A 164 22.56 3.36 -7.97
CA ARG A 164 22.08 4.58 -7.36
C ARG A 164 20.59 4.45 -7.07
N HIS A 165 20.19 4.91 -5.90
CA HIS A 165 18.80 4.88 -5.45
C HIS A 165 18.29 6.30 -5.31
N CYS A 166 17.01 6.51 -5.61
CA CYS A 166 16.32 7.75 -5.28
C CYS A 166 15.06 7.43 -4.49
N GLY A 167 14.68 8.32 -3.61
CA GLY A 167 13.46 8.18 -2.82
C GLY A 167 12.98 9.54 -2.32
N THR A 168 11.77 9.57 -1.80
CA THR A 168 11.22 10.76 -1.18
C THR A 168 11.55 10.78 0.30
N VAL A 169 12.12 11.88 0.77
CA VAL A 169 12.61 12.02 2.15
C VAL A 169 12.20 13.37 2.75
N LYS A 170 12.04 13.40 4.06
CA LYS A 170 11.90 14.61 4.85
C LYS A 170 13.22 15.39 4.90
N PRO A 171 13.22 16.64 5.38
CA PRO A 171 14.45 17.42 5.53
C PRO A 171 15.53 16.73 6.39
N ASP A 172 15.13 15.94 7.37
CA ASP A 172 16.01 15.16 8.25
C ASP A 172 16.58 13.89 7.61
N GLY A 173 16.18 13.58 6.38
CA GLY A 173 16.61 12.40 5.64
C GLY A 173 15.76 11.14 5.89
N THR A 174 14.77 11.20 6.76
CA THR A 174 13.84 10.07 6.96
C THR A 174 12.87 9.95 5.78
N TRP A 175 12.46 8.72 5.52
CA TRP A 175 11.53 8.41 4.45
C TRP A 175 10.15 9.09 4.64
N ASP A 176 9.63 9.64 3.55
CA ASP A 176 8.29 10.23 3.52
C ASP A 176 7.55 9.80 2.25
N VAL A 177 6.47 9.09 2.42
CA VAL A 177 5.68 8.52 1.30
C VAL A 177 4.74 9.51 0.63
N TYR A 178 4.56 10.70 1.20
CA TYR A 178 3.57 11.65 0.67
C TYR A 178 4.15 13.03 0.37
N ASN A 179 4.96 13.59 1.26
CA ASN A 179 5.47 14.97 1.15
C ASN A 179 6.99 15.07 1.00
N GLY A 180 7.69 13.95 0.95
CA GLY A 180 9.15 13.97 0.85
C GLY A 180 9.64 14.61 -0.45
N ASN A 181 10.80 15.24 -0.36
CA ASN A 181 11.55 15.68 -1.53
C ASN A 181 12.39 14.54 -2.10
N ILE A 182 12.57 14.53 -3.43
CA ILE A 182 13.41 13.52 -4.09
C ILE A 182 14.87 13.74 -3.74
N ARG A 183 15.54 12.72 -3.26
CA ARG A 183 16.99 12.65 -3.05
C ARG A 183 17.58 11.40 -3.66
#